data_00a7c7d09c06498560cbdc32baf260dd
#
_entry.id   00a7c7d09c06498560cbdc32baf260dd
#
_cell.length_a   1.000
_cell.length_b   1.000
_cell.length_c   1.000
_cell.angle_alpha   90.00
_cell.angle_beta   90.00
_cell.angle_gamma   90.00
#
_symmetry.space_group_name_H-M   'P 1'
#
loop_
_entity.id
_entity.type
_entity.pdbx_description
1 polymer ?
#
loop_
_entity_poly.entity_id
_entity_poly.type
_entity_poly.pdbx_seq_one_letter_code
_entity_poly.pdbx_strand_id
1 'polypeptide(L)'
;NVTEPLTVNAQPTRATVEENYRQILQDLSDGAALLAKKKTKQSGYADYYTNIALQARVKLYMEDYDGALNAAREIIESGVYKLYEPADWTASWSKQFGSESIFELGITTEESHLGTSSLGFYLMRYGQLKNAMGWYLASDYFLNRLGEDETDVRWGIMDNDEYWVDNEIERKGACYKYMGS
;
A
#
# COMPACT_ATOMS: atom_id res chain seq x y z
N ASN A 1 -3.24 -23.22 -15.70
CA ASN A 1 -4.31 -22.26 -15.40
C ASN A 1 -5.66 -22.89 -15.72
N VAL A 2 -6.63 -22.67 -14.83
CA VAL A 2 -8.01 -23.08 -15.03
C VAL A 2 -8.79 -21.81 -15.35
N THR A 3 -9.15 -21.66 -16.62
CA THR A 3 -9.88 -20.49 -17.15
C THR A 3 -11.35 -20.77 -17.42
N GLU A 4 -11.76 -22.04 -17.32
CA GLU A 4 -13.14 -22.48 -17.53
C GLU A 4 -13.57 -23.46 -16.43
N PRO A 5 -14.89 -23.63 -16.20
CA PRO A 5 -15.38 -24.60 -15.24
C PRO A 5 -14.91 -26.02 -15.56
N LEU A 6 -14.33 -26.68 -14.57
CA LEU A 6 -13.85 -28.04 -14.70
C LEU A 6 -14.98 -29.06 -14.51
N THR A 7 -14.86 -30.19 -15.17
CA THR A 7 -15.72 -31.34 -14.89
C THR A 7 -15.38 -31.95 -13.53
N VAL A 8 -16.32 -32.71 -12.93
CA VAL A 8 -16.18 -33.29 -11.58
C VAL A 8 -14.91 -34.15 -11.42
N ASN A 9 -14.45 -34.78 -12.49
CA ASN A 9 -13.30 -35.70 -12.51
C ASN A 9 -12.02 -35.06 -13.08
N ALA A 10 -12.01 -33.73 -13.35
CA ALA A 10 -10.84 -33.07 -13.89
C ALA A 10 -9.73 -33.00 -12.85
N GLN A 11 -8.52 -33.36 -13.25
CA GLN A 11 -7.30 -33.25 -12.43
C GLN A 11 -6.31 -32.30 -13.11
N PRO A 12 -6.49 -30.96 -12.96
CA PRO A 12 -5.61 -30.02 -13.60
C PRO A 12 -4.20 -30.09 -12.97
N THR A 13 -3.18 -30.09 -13.81
CA THR A 13 -1.80 -29.94 -13.39
C THR A 13 -1.46 -28.47 -13.13
N ARG A 14 -0.40 -28.23 -12.38
CA ARG A 14 0.13 -26.87 -12.18
C ARG A 14 0.79 -26.38 -13.48
N ALA A 15 0.48 -25.16 -13.87
CA ALA A 15 1.23 -24.45 -14.89
C ALA A 15 2.62 -24.05 -14.36
N THR A 16 3.58 -23.86 -15.24
CA THR A 16 4.89 -23.31 -14.90
C THR A 16 4.77 -21.84 -14.47
N VAL A 17 5.81 -21.33 -13.79
CA VAL A 17 5.87 -19.92 -13.42
C VAL A 17 5.81 -19.04 -14.68
N GLU A 18 6.55 -19.40 -15.73
CA GLU A 18 6.58 -18.66 -16.99
C GLU A 18 5.20 -18.61 -17.66
N GLU A 19 4.49 -19.74 -17.74
CA GLU A 19 3.14 -19.79 -18.30
C GLU A 19 2.16 -18.92 -17.51
N ASN A 20 2.28 -18.89 -16.17
CA ASN A 20 1.46 -18.03 -15.34
C ASN A 20 1.72 -16.55 -15.60
N TYR A 21 2.99 -16.14 -15.66
CA TYR A 21 3.33 -14.75 -15.94
C TYR A 21 2.91 -14.30 -17.35
N ARG A 22 3.07 -15.15 -18.34
CA ARG A 22 2.58 -14.88 -19.70
C ARG A 22 1.07 -14.68 -19.73
N GLN A 23 0.32 -15.54 -19.04
CA GLN A 23 -1.14 -15.40 -18.94
C GLN A 23 -1.52 -14.10 -18.25
N ILE A 24 -0.87 -13.76 -17.13
CA ILE A 24 -1.12 -12.49 -16.42
C ILE A 24 -0.89 -11.29 -17.32
N LEU A 25 0.22 -11.26 -18.09
CA LEU A 25 0.50 -10.16 -19.01
C LEU A 25 -0.51 -10.09 -20.16
N GLN A 26 -0.98 -11.24 -20.67
CA GLN A 26 -2.00 -11.25 -21.69
C GLN A 26 -3.32 -10.70 -21.15
N ASP A 27 -3.77 -11.15 -19.97
CA ASP A 27 -4.99 -10.67 -19.33
C ASP A 27 -4.92 -9.15 -19.04
N LEU A 28 -3.76 -8.67 -18.60
CA LEU A 28 -3.53 -7.25 -18.37
C LEU A 28 -3.53 -6.44 -19.69
N SER A 29 -2.95 -6.98 -20.76
CA SER A 29 -2.96 -6.34 -22.07
C SER A 29 -4.39 -6.20 -22.62
N ASP A 30 -5.17 -7.26 -22.53
CA ASP A 30 -6.58 -7.26 -22.97
C ASP A 30 -7.42 -6.31 -22.11
N GLY A 31 -7.20 -6.33 -20.79
CA GLY A 31 -7.84 -5.42 -19.85
C GLY A 31 -7.48 -3.95 -20.13
N ALA A 32 -6.21 -3.64 -20.42
CA ALA A 32 -5.77 -2.29 -20.76
C ALA A 32 -6.49 -1.77 -22.01
N ALA A 33 -6.66 -2.60 -23.04
CA ALA A 33 -7.37 -2.22 -24.26
C ALA A 33 -8.84 -1.84 -23.99
N LEU A 34 -9.50 -2.54 -23.08
CA LEU A 34 -10.87 -2.25 -22.66
C LEU A 34 -10.95 -0.95 -21.83
N LEU A 35 -9.99 -0.73 -20.94
CA LEU A 35 -9.94 0.42 -20.03
C LEU A 35 -9.41 1.69 -20.70
N ALA A 36 -8.72 1.59 -21.84
CA ALA A 36 -8.10 2.72 -22.55
C ALA A 36 -9.07 3.82 -22.98
N LYS A 37 -10.39 3.53 -23.04
CA LYS A 37 -11.44 4.49 -23.38
C LYS A 37 -11.59 5.61 -22.34
N LYS A 38 -11.16 5.39 -21.11
CA LYS A 38 -11.25 6.35 -20.01
C LYS A 38 -9.98 6.31 -19.17
N LYS A 39 -8.99 7.10 -19.55
CA LYS A 39 -7.72 7.25 -18.84
C LYS A 39 -7.82 8.31 -17.73
N THR A 40 -8.68 8.06 -16.74
CA THR A 40 -8.86 8.93 -15.58
C THR A 40 -8.88 8.10 -14.31
N LYS A 41 -8.39 8.68 -13.21
CA LYS A 41 -8.43 8.04 -11.89
C LYS A 41 -9.87 7.68 -11.50
N GLN A 42 -10.07 6.46 -11.00
CA GLN A 42 -11.33 5.98 -10.47
C GLN A 42 -11.14 5.56 -9.01
N SER A 43 -11.67 6.37 -8.09
CA SER A 43 -11.57 6.06 -6.65
C SER A 43 -12.27 4.75 -6.30
N GLY A 44 -11.55 3.82 -5.66
CA GLY A 44 -12.08 2.53 -5.23
C GLY A 44 -12.25 1.48 -6.33
N TYR A 45 -11.93 1.80 -7.59
CA TYR A 45 -12.04 0.87 -8.71
C TYR A 45 -10.73 0.75 -9.46
N ALA A 46 -10.46 -0.44 -9.99
CA ALA A 46 -9.36 -0.63 -10.91
C ALA A 46 -9.64 0.15 -12.21
N ASP A 47 -8.71 0.99 -12.61
CA ASP A 47 -8.76 1.79 -13.82
C ASP A 47 -7.62 1.44 -14.78
N TYR A 48 -7.49 2.20 -15.87
CA TYR A 48 -6.42 2.01 -16.83
C TYR A 48 -5.03 2.06 -16.18
N TYR A 49 -4.77 3.06 -15.33
CA TYR A 49 -3.45 3.21 -14.70
C TYR A 49 -3.18 2.18 -13.62
N THR A 50 -4.21 1.68 -12.94
CA THR A 50 -4.10 0.51 -12.05
C THR A 50 -3.59 -0.70 -12.82
N ASN A 51 -4.14 -0.94 -14.01
CA ASN A 51 -3.69 -2.01 -14.90
C ASN A 51 -2.24 -1.82 -15.33
N ILE A 52 -1.86 -0.62 -15.79
CA ILE A 52 -0.49 -0.31 -16.20
C ILE A 52 0.50 -0.44 -15.04
N ALA A 53 0.13 -0.02 -13.84
CA ALA A 53 0.97 -0.19 -12.63
C ALA A 53 1.20 -1.66 -12.30
N LEU A 54 0.18 -2.50 -12.45
CA LEU A 54 0.31 -3.94 -12.27
C LEU A 54 1.19 -4.57 -13.36
N GLN A 55 1.07 -4.12 -14.61
CA GLN A 55 1.99 -4.55 -15.68
C GLN A 55 3.44 -4.18 -15.35
N ALA A 56 3.71 -2.96 -14.85
CA ALA A 56 5.04 -2.55 -14.45
C ALA A 56 5.62 -3.49 -13.39
N ARG A 57 4.83 -3.84 -12.38
CA ARG A 57 5.24 -4.76 -11.32
C ARG A 57 5.52 -6.17 -11.84
N VAL A 58 4.62 -6.71 -12.67
CA VAL A 58 4.78 -8.05 -13.26
C VAL A 58 6.04 -8.12 -14.12
N LYS A 59 6.25 -7.14 -14.99
CA LYS A 59 7.44 -7.05 -15.84
C LYS A 59 8.73 -6.95 -15.03
N LEU A 60 8.71 -6.19 -13.91
CA LEU A 60 9.85 -6.11 -12.99
C LEU A 60 10.22 -7.48 -12.40
N TYR A 61 9.22 -8.27 -11.97
CA TYR A 61 9.45 -9.64 -11.48
C TYR A 61 9.92 -10.61 -12.57
N MET A 62 9.62 -10.32 -13.83
CA MET A 62 10.09 -11.08 -14.98
C MET A 62 11.46 -10.62 -15.48
N GLU A 63 12.09 -9.65 -14.82
CA GLU A 63 13.36 -9.02 -15.22
C GLU A 63 13.26 -8.27 -16.57
N ASP A 64 12.05 -8.01 -17.08
CA ASP A 64 11.80 -7.10 -18.20
C ASP A 64 11.85 -5.65 -17.70
N TYR A 65 13.06 -5.17 -17.43
CA TYR A 65 13.29 -3.85 -16.85
C TYR A 65 12.87 -2.72 -17.79
N ASP A 66 13.08 -2.87 -19.08
CA ASP A 66 12.68 -1.88 -20.09
C ASP A 66 11.15 -1.79 -20.18
N GLY A 67 10.47 -2.91 -20.19
CA GLY A 67 9.02 -2.97 -20.18
C GLY A 67 8.42 -2.41 -18.88
N ALA A 68 9.04 -2.68 -17.74
CA ALA A 68 8.64 -2.13 -16.45
C ALA A 68 8.83 -0.60 -16.40
N LEU A 69 9.98 -0.10 -16.90
CA LEU A 69 10.29 1.32 -16.99
C LEU A 69 9.28 2.07 -17.88
N ASN A 70 8.96 1.51 -19.04
CA ASN A 70 8.02 2.14 -19.97
C ASN A 70 6.62 2.24 -19.36
N ALA A 71 6.15 1.19 -18.70
CA ALA A 71 4.85 1.19 -18.01
C ALA A 71 4.82 2.21 -16.85
N ALA A 72 5.89 2.29 -16.05
CA ALA A 72 5.99 3.27 -14.97
C ALA A 72 6.01 4.72 -15.52
N ARG A 73 6.77 4.97 -16.60
CA ARG A 73 6.81 6.27 -17.26
C ARG A 73 5.47 6.71 -17.80
N GLU A 74 4.68 5.81 -18.39
CA GLU A 74 3.34 6.16 -18.88
C GLU A 74 2.47 6.73 -17.77
N ILE A 75 2.55 6.18 -16.54
CA ILE A 75 1.79 6.69 -15.39
C ILE A 75 2.31 8.07 -14.97
N ILE A 76 3.62 8.21 -14.83
CA ILE A 76 4.25 9.47 -14.39
C ILE A 76 3.93 10.60 -15.38
N GLU A 77 4.13 10.36 -16.67
CA GLU A 77 3.93 11.35 -17.75
C GLU A 77 2.45 11.69 -17.96
N SER A 78 1.54 10.85 -17.51
CA SER A 78 0.10 11.14 -17.56
C SER A 78 -0.30 12.38 -16.75
N GLY A 79 0.47 12.72 -15.70
CA GLY A 79 0.18 13.80 -14.77
C GLY A 79 -1.07 13.59 -13.91
N VAL A 80 -1.69 12.40 -13.98
CA VAL A 80 -2.90 12.05 -13.19
C VAL A 80 -2.57 11.85 -11.73
N TYR A 81 -1.36 11.37 -11.44
CA TYR A 81 -0.86 11.12 -10.08
C TYR A 81 0.29 12.08 -9.77
N LYS A 82 0.35 12.52 -8.51
CA LYS A 82 1.39 13.45 -8.05
C LYS A 82 1.86 13.02 -6.66
N LEU A 83 3.16 13.10 -6.44
CA LEU A 83 3.72 12.93 -5.11
C LEU A 83 3.22 14.05 -4.18
N TYR A 84 3.08 13.73 -2.91
CA TYR A 84 2.79 14.74 -1.90
C TYR A 84 4.00 15.65 -1.69
N GLU A 85 3.73 16.92 -1.50
CA GLU A 85 4.73 17.82 -0.95
C GLU A 85 5.02 17.44 0.51
N PRO A 86 6.24 17.66 1.02
CA PRO A 86 6.61 17.32 2.39
C PRO A 86 5.62 17.84 3.44
N ALA A 87 5.09 19.05 3.24
CA ALA A 87 4.12 19.65 4.15
C ALA A 87 2.79 18.90 4.25
N ASP A 88 2.39 18.19 3.19
CA ASP A 88 1.13 17.47 3.11
C ASP A 88 1.26 15.99 3.44
N TRP A 89 2.51 15.48 3.46
CA TRP A 89 2.78 14.05 3.54
C TRP A 89 2.22 13.41 4.83
N THR A 90 2.42 14.02 5.98
CA THR A 90 1.90 13.50 7.25
C THR A 90 0.37 13.39 7.23
N ALA A 91 -0.32 14.43 6.76
CA ALA A 91 -1.77 14.44 6.68
C ALA A 91 -2.34 13.46 5.63
N SER A 92 -1.52 13.02 4.67
CA SER A 92 -1.96 12.09 3.64
C SER A 92 -2.31 10.69 4.20
N TRP A 93 -1.71 10.29 5.31
CA TRP A 93 -1.95 8.99 5.93
C TRP A 93 -3.35 8.80 6.54
N SER A 94 -4.08 9.90 6.74
CA SER A 94 -5.48 9.87 7.17
C SER A 94 -6.50 10.08 6.03
N LYS A 95 -6.02 10.11 4.77
CA LYS A 95 -6.87 10.35 3.59
C LYS A 95 -6.90 9.13 2.70
N GLN A 96 -8.09 8.78 2.22
CA GLN A 96 -8.27 7.78 1.17
C GLN A 96 -8.18 8.44 -0.21
N PHE A 97 -7.77 7.68 -1.21
CA PHE A 97 -7.71 8.06 -2.62
C PHE A 97 -6.87 9.31 -2.90
N GLY A 98 -5.81 9.48 -2.13
CA GLY A 98 -4.92 10.63 -2.26
C GLY A 98 -4.20 10.72 -3.61
N SER A 99 -3.46 11.81 -3.85
CA SER A 99 -2.82 12.09 -5.15
C SER A 99 -1.79 11.06 -5.59
N GLU A 100 -1.14 10.36 -4.65
CA GLU A 100 -0.17 9.29 -4.94
C GLU A 100 -0.83 7.92 -5.14
N SER A 101 -2.06 7.74 -4.68
CA SER A 101 -2.72 6.44 -4.69
C SER A 101 -3.22 6.09 -6.10
N ILE A 102 -2.60 5.08 -6.73
CA ILE A 102 -3.02 4.57 -8.04
C ILE A 102 -4.24 3.67 -7.88
N PHE A 103 -4.23 2.78 -6.89
CA PHE A 103 -5.35 1.94 -6.53
C PHE A 103 -5.42 1.77 -5.02
N GLU A 104 -6.60 1.91 -4.48
CA GLU A 104 -6.86 1.79 -3.05
C GLU A 104 -8.26 1.23 -2.84
N LEU A 105 -8.41 0.31 -1.90
CA LEU A 105 -9.72 -0.18 -1.49
C LEU A 105 -10.38 0.88 -0.61
N GLY A 106 -11.59 1.27 -0.97
CA GLY A 106 -12.40 2.15 -0.14
C GLY A 106 -12.84 1.40 1.13
N ILE A 107 -12.59 2.01 2.28
CA ILE A 107 -13.04 1.52 3.58
C ILE A 107 -14.01 2.55 4.13
N THR A 108 -15.25 2.13 4.42
CA THR A 108 -16.27 3.00 4.98
C THR A 108 -16.06 3.20 6.49
N THR A 109 -16.70 4.22 7.05
CA THR A 109 -16.63 4.50 8.49
C THR A 109 -17.18 3.33 9.31
N GLU A 110 -18.17 2.61 8.79
CA GLU A 110 -18.76 1.44 9.44
C GLU A 110 -17.78 0.24 9.45
N GLU A 111 -16.89 0.18 8.46
CA GLU A 111 -15.86 -0.87 8.34
C GLU A 111 -14.56 -0.49 9.03
N SER A 112 -14.33 0.82 9.23
CA SER A 112 -13.11 1.36 9.84
C SER A 112 -13.20 1.28 11.36
N HIS A 113 -12.61 0.27 11.96
CA HIS A 113 -12.43 0.18 13.39
C HIS A 113 -11.05 -0.35 13.76
N LEU A 114 -10.47 0.26 14.78
CA LEU A 114 -9.23 -0.22 15.37
C LEU A 114 -9.52 -1.43 16.25
N GLY A 115 -9.31 -2.60 15.70
CA GLY A 115 -9.41 -3.86 16.42
C GLY A 115 -8.12 -4.65 16.30
N THR A 116 -8.10 -5.83 16.89
CA THR A 116 -6.94 -6.74 16.91
C THR A 116 -6.46 -7.18 15.52
N SER A 117 -7.22 -6.88 14.48
CA SER A 117 -6.86 -7.14 13.07
C SER A 117 -6.25 -5.93 12.36
N SER A 118 -6.16 -4.76 12.99
CA SER A 118 -5.60 -3.56 12.38
C SER A 118 -4.14 -3.32 12.78
N LEU A 119 -3.34 -2.80 11.85
CA LEU A 119 -1.95 -2.42 12.14
C LEU A 119 -1.88 -1.31 13.18
N GLY A 120 -2.80 -0.35 13.15
CA GLY A 120 -2.85 0.73 14.12
C GLY A 120 -3.01 0.22 15.56
N PHE A 121 -3.78 -0.83 15.78
CA PHE A 121 -3.93 -1.46 17.10
C PHE A 121 -2.58 -1.84 17.72
N TYR A 122 -1.65 -2.35 16.92
CA TYR A 122 -0.35 -2.82 17.40
C TYR A 122 0.73 -1.76 17.45
N LEU A 123 0.64 -0.73 16.61
CA LEU A 123 1.73 0.21 16.35
C LEU A 123 1.58 1.55 17.09
N MET A 124 0.35 1.95 17.39
CA MET A 124 0.09 3.21 18.11
C MET A 124 0.36 3.06 19.61
N ARG A 125 0.61 4.22 20.25
CA ARG A 125 0.84 4.30 21.68
C ARG A 125 -0.29 3.64 22.49
N TYR A 126 0.07 2.83 23.47
CA TYR A 126 -0.89 2.19 24.38
C TYR A 126 -1.83 3.23 25.01
N GLY A 127 -3.12 2.95 24.95
CA GLY A 127 -4.16 3.77 25.57
C GLY A 127 -4.46 5.10 24.87
N GLN A 128 -3.75 5.49 23.81
CA GLN A 128 -4.01 6.76 23.12
C GLN A 128 -5.29 6.73 22.29
N LEU A 129 -5.57 5.61 21.63
CA LEU A 129 -6.89 5.29 21.07
C LEU A 129 -7.44 4.07 21.78
N LYS A 130 -8.75 4.02 21.93
CA LYS A 130 -9.50 3.13 22.82
C LYS A 130 -9.04 1.66 22.91
N ASN A 131 -8.31 1.17 21.93
CA ASN A 131 -7.84 -0.22 21.87
C ASN A 131 -6.37 -0.34 21.46
N ALA A 132 -5.62 0.73 21.32
CA ALA A 132 -4.22 0.65 20.91
C ALA A 132 -3.36 -0.03 21.97
N MET A 133 -2.56 -1.00 21.57
CA MET A 133 -1.73 -1.81 22.47
C MET A 133 -0.24 -1.48 22.43
N GLY A 134 0.24 -0.84 21.36
CA GLY A 134 1.64 -0.44 21.25
C GLY A 134 2.62 -1.60 21.43
N TRP A 135 2.35 -2.75 20.82
CA TRP A 135 3.18 -3.92 20.96
C TRP A 135 4.41 -3.93 20.04
N TYR A 136 4.29 -3.29 18.88
CA TYR A 136 5.37 -3.18 17.92
C TYR A 136 5.78 -1.72 17.80
N LEU A 137 6.94 -1.41 18.34
CA LEU A 137 7.48 -0.07 18.42
C LEU A 137 8.74 0.03 17.55
N ALA A 138 9.05 1.22 17.09
CA ALA A 138 10.30 1.48 16.40
C ALA A 138 11.49 1.23 17.34
N SER A 139 12.54 0.60 16.82
CA SER A 139 13.75 0.36 17.59
C SER A 139 14.52 1.67 17.82
N ASP A 140 15.34 1.70 18.87
CA ASP A 140 16.26 2.82 19.14
C ASP A 140 17.20 3.08 17.95
N TYR A 141 17.64 2.03 17.28
CA TYR A 141 18.45 2.17 16.07
C TYR A 141 17.71 2.97 14.99
N PHE A 142 16.45 2.65 14.72
CA PHE A 142 15.65 3.39 13.74
C PHE A 142 15.40 4.82 14.17
N LEU A 143 15.03 5.04 15.43
CA LEU A 143 14.76 6.39 15.97
C LEU A 143 16.02 7.26 15.93
N ASN A 144 17.19 6.71 16.29
CA ASN A 144 18.46 7.42 16.22
C ASN A 144 18.83 7.78 14.77
N ARG A 145 18.62 6.87 13.81
CA ARG A 145 18.86 7.16 12.38
C ARG A 145 17.89 8.22 11.85
N LEU A 146 16.64 8.18 12.26
CA LEU A 146 15.66 9.19 11.89
C LEU A 146 16.03 10.56 12.51
N GLY A 147 16.57 10.56 13.73
CA GLY A 147 17.00 11.76 14.45
C GLY A 147 18.27 12.42 13.89
N GLU A 148 18.97 11.81 12.93
CA GLU A 148 20.06 12.46 12.20
C GLU A 148 19.55 13.64 11.33
N ASP A 149 18.25 13.64 11.01
CA ASP A 149 17.58 14.74 10.34
C ASP A 149 16.27 15.09 11.09
N GLU A 150 16.32 16.13 11.91
CA GLU A 150 15.18 16.60 12.68
C GLU A 150 14.06 17.17 11.79
N THR A 151 14.36 17.46 10.52
CA THR A 151 13.38 18.00 9.55
C THR A 151 12.69 16.90 8.76
N ASP A 152 13.02 15.61 8.98
CA ASP A 152 12.41 14.49 8.28
C ASP A 152 10.90 14.43 8.58
N VAL A 153 10.10 14.47 7.52
CA VAL A 153 8.62 14.48 7.62
C VAL A 153 8.05 13.25 8.32
N ARG A 154 8.82 12.17 8.42
CA ARG A 154 8.40 10.94 9.12
C ARG A 154 8.24 11.14 10.62
N TRP A 155 8.83 12.19 11.21
CA TRP A 155 8.56 12.58 12.59
C TRP A 155 7.08 12.96 12.81
N GLY A 156 6.37 13.37 11.78
CA GLY A 156 4.92 13.62 11.86
C GLY A 156 4.06 12.40 12.14
N ILE A 157 4.59 11.19 11.97
CA ILE A 157 3.89 9.91 12.24
C ILE A 157 4.63 9.03 13.25
N MET A 158 5.73 9.49 13.81
CA MET A 158 6.52 8.76 14.80
C MET A 158 6.53 9.51 16.14
N ASP A 159 6.42 8.76 17.21
CA ASP A 159 6.51 9.26 18.56
C ASP A 159 7.85 8.84 19.17
N ASN A 160 8.66 9.81 19.58
CA ASN A 160 9.93 9.57 20.26
C ASN A 160 9.87 9.86 21.75
N ASP A 161 8.70 10.28 22.25
CA ASP A 161 8.49 10.52 23.67
C ASP A 161 8.40 9.18 24.41
N GLU A 162 9.09 9.11 25.54
CA GLU A 162 9.00 8.01 26.46
C GLU A 162 7.65 8.05 27.20
N TYR A 163 7.03 6.90 27.36
CA TYR A 163 5.81 6.77 28.13
C TYR A 163 5.78 5.45 28.91
N TRP A 164 5.06 5.44 30.01
CA TRP A 164 4.94 4.30 30.87
C TRP A 164 3.61 3.58 30.67
N VAL A 165 3.65 2.24 30.59
CA VAL A 165 2.48 1.38 30.60
C VAL A 165 2.36 0.78 31.99
N ASP A 166 1.22 1.03 32.64
CA ASP A 166 0.90 0.55 34.02
C ASP A 166 1.97 0.93 35.07
N ASN A 167 2.74 1.99 34.84
CA ASN A 167 3.89 2.44 35.63
C ASN A 167 5.03 1.41 35.76
N GLU A 168 5.04 0.39 34.92
CA GLU A 168 6.02 -0.70 35.02
C GLU A 168 6.93 -0.80 33.78
N ILE A 169 6.41 -0.46 32.60
CA ILE A 169 7.13 -0.66 31.34
C ILE A 169 7.26 0.68 30.62
N GLU A 170 8.50 1.14 30.48
CA GLU A 170 8.84 2.28 29.64
C GLU A 170 8.85 1.90 28.16
N ARG A 171 8.22 2.71 27.34
CA ARG A 171 8.10 2.54 25.89
C ARG A 171 8.28 3.83 25.15
N LYS A 172 8.76 3.73 23.90
CA LYS A 172 8.81 4.82 22.92
C LYS A 172 8.74 4.26 21.52
N GLY A 173 8.62 5.12 20.51
CA GLY A 173 8.65 4.71 19.09
C GLY A 173 7.31 4.23 18.57
N ALA A 174 6.22 4.74 19.08
CA ALA A 174 4.90 4.47 18.52
C ALA A 174 4.78 5.05 17.10
N CYS A 175 4.02 4.38 16.22
CA CYS A 175 3.82 4.80 14.85
C CYS A 175 2.34 5.05 14.55
N TYR A 176 2.04 6.22 14.02
CA TYR A 176 0.67 6.70 13.71
C TYR A 176 0.32 6.64 12.22
N LYS A 177 1.09 5.90 11.43
CA LYS A 177 0.84 5.74 9.99
C LYS A 177 -0.53 5.11 9.67
N TYR A 178 -1.05 4.26 10.54
CA TYR A 178 -2.25 3.46 10.32
C TYR A 178 -3.34 3.77 11.35
N MET A 179 -3.67 5.05 11.50
CA MET A 179 -4.67 5.50 12.47
C MET A 179 -6.12 5.17 12.08
N GLY A 180 -6.35 4.78 10.84
CA GLY A 180 -7.67 4.73 10.24
C GLY A 180 -8.12 6.09 9.69
N SER A 181 -9.17 6.10 8.91
CA SER A 181 -9.80 7.29 8.32
C SER A 181 -11.07 7.66 9.06
#